data_666a442a1205b3003427118ee5acf18e
#
_entry.id   666a442a1205b3003427118ee5acf18e
#
_cell.length_a   1.000
_cell.length_b   1.000
_cell.length_c   1.000
_cell.angle_alpha   90.00
_cell.angle_beta   90.00
_cell.angle_gamma   90.00
#
_symmetry.space_group_name_H-M   'P 1'
#
loop_
_entity.id
_entity.type
_entity.pdbx_description
1 polymer ?
#
loop_
_entity_poly.entity_id
_entity_poly.type
_entity_poly.pdbx_seq_one_letter_code
_entity_poly.pdbx_strand_id
1 'polypeptide(L)'
;MNKSKLEYIWLDGYKPTANLRSKTKIMKDFDGKLDSCPMWAFDGSSTRQAEGGSSDCLLKPVCIHPDPVRRNGFLVMCEVLNPDGSPHESNGRATIDDDDDDFWFGFEQEYFLWNPETNLPLGFPKDQTPQGQF
;
A
#
# COMPACT_ATOMS: atom_id res chain seq x y z
N MET A 1 -26.61 1.66 -13.47
CA MET A 1 -25.44 2.52 -13.16
C MET A 1 -24.55 1.78 -12.19
N ASN A 2 -23.43 1.25 -12.66
CA ASN A 2 -22.49 0.50 -11.83
C ASN A 2 -21.48 1.47 -11.22
N LYS A 3 -21.26 1.39 -9.89
CA LYS A 3 -20.27 2.19 -9.18
C LYS A 3 -19.18 1.27 -8.67
N SER A 4 -17.93 1.61 -8.92
CA SER A 4 -16.75 0.91 -8.45
C SER A 4 -16.00 1.75 -7.41
N LYS A 5 -15.44 1.08 -6.41
CA LYS A 5 -14.58 1.66 -5.38
C LYS A 5 -13.15 1.34 -5.75
N LEU A 6 -12.34 2.36 -6.00
CA LEU A 6 -10.92 2.22 -6.25
C LEU A 6 -10.16 2.71 -5.03
N GLU A 7 -9.56 1.80 -4.28
CA GLU A 7 -8.71 2.15 -3.14
C GLU A 7 -7.28 2.32 -3.61
N TYR A 8 -6.85 3.57 -3.66
CA TYR A 8 -5.49 3.97 -4.01
C TYR A 8 -4.61 3.78 -2.79
N ILE A 9 -3.59 2.96 -2.92
CA ILE A 9 -2.69 2.55 -1.84
C ILE A 9 -1.28 2.99 -2.19
N TRP A 10 -0.58 3.61 -1.23
CA TRP A 10 0.81 4.03 -1.40
C TRP A 10 1.60 3.91 -0.10
N LEU A 11 2.92 4.01 -0.19
CA LEU A 11 3.82 4.10 0.95
C LEU A 11 4.08 5.55 1.32
N ASP A 12 3.97 5.89 2.61
CA ASP A 12 4.26 7.24 3.11
C ASP A 12 5.77 7.51 3.25
N GLY A 13 6.13 8.71 3.73
CA GLY A 13 7.51 9.15 3.92
C GLY A 13 8.07 8.89 5.31
N TYR A 14 7.43 8.08 6.14
CA TYR A 14 7.94 7.76 7.48
C TYR A 14 9.19 6.88 7.42
N LYS A 15 10.14 7.14 8.32
CA LYS A 15 11.40 6.40 8.46
C LYS A 15 11.52 5.83 9.87
N PRO A 16 12.18 4.69 10.09
CA PRO A 16 12.91 3.88 9.10
C PRO A 16 11.99 3.02 8.21
N THR A 17 10.72 2.85 8.57
CA THR A 17 9.76 2.02 7.85
C THR A 17 8.57 2.86 7.41
N ALA A 18 8.31 2.88 6.11
CA ALA A 18 7.13 3.49 5.54
C ALA A 18 5.86 2.71 5.92
N ASN A 19 4.74 3.42 6.09
CA ASN A 19 3.43 2.82 6.32
C ASN A 19 2.60 2.86 5.06
N LEU A 20 1.69 1.90 4.93
CA LEU A 20 0.66 1.93 3.90
C LEU A 20 -0.37 3.02 4.22
N ARG A 21 -0.67 3.80 3.21
CA ARG A 21 -1.77 4.78 3.21
C ARG A 21 -2.77 4.43 2.14
N SER A 22 -4.00 4.85 2.32
CA SER A 22 -5.00 4.68 1.29
C SER A 22 -6.03 5.80 1.25
N LYS A 23 -6.66 5.96 0.09
CA LYS A 23 -7.84 6.80 -0.11
C LYS A 23 -8.71 6.18 -1.21
N THR A 24 -10.02 6.32 -1.07
CA THR A 24 -10.98 5.66 -1.97
C THR A 24 -11.59 6.64 -2.94
N LYS A 25 -11.55 6.31 -4.23
CA LYS A 25 -12.25 7.00 -5.32
C LYS A 25 -13.45 6.18 -5.76
N ILE A 26 -14.58 6.85 -6.00
CA ILE A 26 -15.76 6.23 -6.58
C ILE A 26 -15.82 6.58 -8.07
N MET A 27 -15.84 5.55 -8.91
CA MET A 27 -15.97 5.70 -10.34
C MET A 27 -17.26 5.06 -10.86
N LYS A 28 -17.86 5.69 -11.87
CA LYS A 28 -19.03 5.13 -12.58
C LYS A 28 -18.54 4.31 -13.76
N ASP A 29 -19.18 3.15 -13.95
CA ASP A 29 -18.99 2.30 -15.12
C ASP A 29 -17.52 2.02 -15.44
N PHE A 30 -16.71 1.81 -14.38
CA PHE A 30 -15.29 1.51 -14.46
C PHE A 30 -15.06 0.13 -15.09
N ASP A 31 -14.13 0.05 -16.03
CA ASP A 31 -13.85 -1.15 -16.83
C ASP A 31 -12.87 -2.14 -16.20
N GLY A 32 -12.31 -1.81 -15.03
CA GLY A 32 -11.37 -2.66 -14.30
C GLY A 32 -9.93 -2.62 -14.81
N LYS A 33 -9.59 -1.71 -15.71
CA LYS A 33 -8.25 -1.63 -16.30
C LYS A 33 -7.38 -0.57 -15.62
N LEU A 34 -6.08 -0.84 -15.55
CA LEU A 34 -5.09 0.07 -14.99
C LEU A 34 -5.06 1.41 -15.73
N ASP A 35 -5.08 1.37 -17.06
CA ASP A 35 -5.04 2.57 -17.91
C ASP A 35 -6.26 3.51 -17.73
N SER A 36 -7.34 2.95 -17.17
CA SER A 36 -8.54 3.73 -16.82
C SER A 36 -8.49 4.32 -15.41
N CYS A 37 -7.44 4.04 -14.63
CA CYS A 37 -7.24 4.61 -13.31
C CYS A 37 -6.63 6.01 -13.43
N PRO A 38 -7.33 7.09 -13.05
CA PRO A 38 -6.77 8.42 -13.13
C PRO A 38 -5.67 8.65 -12.10
N MET A 39 -4.67 9.46 -12.43
CA MET A 39 -3.79 10.05 -11.43
C MET A 39 -4.60 10.86 -10.43
N TRP A 40 -4.14 10.88 -9.16
CA TRP A 40 -4.86 11.57 -8.11
C TRP A 40 -3.90 12.29 -7.16
N ALA A 41 -4.20 13.54 -6.80
CA ALA A 41 -3.42 14.30 -5.85
C ALA A 41 -3.80 13.96 -4.40
N PHE A 42 -2.85 14.13 -3.50
CA PHE A 42 -3.07 14.07 -2.05
C PHE A 42 -2.17 15.07 -1.32
N ASP A 43 -2.55 15.39 -0.08
CA ASP A 43 -1.76 16.24 0.80
C ASP A 43 -0.63 15.43 1.46
N GLY A 44 0.60 15.64 0.98
CA GLY A 44 1.80 14.96 1.46
C GLY A 44 2.25 15.41 2.84
N SER A 45 1.74 16.52 3.38
CA SER A 45 2.14 17.01 4.70
C SER A 45 1.73 16.05 5.82
N SER A 46 0.56 15.41 5.68
CA SER A 46 0.06 14.42 6.64
C SER A 46 0.78 13.07 6.59
N THR A 47 1.56 12.84 5.54
CA THR A 47 2.28 11.58 5.26
C THR A 47 3.80 11.73 5.29
N ARG A 48 4.32 12.88 5.74
CA ARG A 48 5.76 13.22 5.73
C ARG A 48 6.39 13.16 4.33
N GLN A 49 5.64 13.53 3.31
CA GLN A 49 6.09 13.54 1.92
C GLN A 49 6.13 14.96 1.32
N ALA A 50 5.65 15.97 2.06
CA ALA A 50 5.77 17.38 1.66
C ALA A 50 5.73 18.29 2.88
N GLU A 51 6.16 19.53 2.71
CA GLU A 51 6.01 20.59 3.71
C GLU A 51 4.70 21.36 3.50
N GLY A 52 4.13 21.91 4.59
CA GLY A 52 2.79 22.49 4.60
C GLY A 52 2.56 23.67 3.64
N GLY A 53 3.61 24.30 3.11
CA GLY A 53 3.51 25.40 2.17
C GLY A 53 3.38 24.98 0.69
N SER A 54 3.75 23.72 0.36
CA SER A 54 3.63 23.12 -0.97
C SER A 54 3.43 21.62 -0.79
N SER A 55 2.21 21.25 -0.42
CA SER A 55 1.91 19.92 0.12
C SER A 55 1.35 18.92 -0.88
N ASP A 56 1.10 19.33 -2.11
CA ASP A 56 0.54 18.44 -3.12
C ASP A 56 1.56 17.40 -3.60
N CYS A 57 1.17 16.14 -3.53
CA CYS A 57 1.85 15.01 -4.16
C CYS A 57 0.87 14.29 -5.08
N LEU A 58 1.38 13.53 -6.04
CA LEU A 58 0.59 12.77 -6.99
C LEU A 58 0.71 11.28 -6.74
N LEU A 59 -0.42 10.58 -6.88
CA LEU A 59 -0.50 9.12 -6.93
C LEU A 59 -0.63 8.67 -8.37
N LYS A 60 0.37 7.95 -8.86
CA LYS A 60 0.34 7.33 -10.19
C LYS A 60 0.02 5.85 -10.03
N PRO A 61 -1.12 5.37 -10.54
CA PRO A 61 -1.45 3.95 -10.55
C PRO A 61 -0.40 3.12 -11.29
N VAL A 62 0.06 2.01 -10.68
CA VAL A 62 1.05 1.11 -11.28
C VAL A 62 0.58 -0.35 -11.32
N CYS A 63 -0.43 -0.69 -10.51
CA CYS A 63 -0.99 -2.03 -10.48
C CYS A 63 -2.44 -1.97 -9.99
N ILE A 64 -3.28 -2.86 -10.49
CA ILE A 64 -4.69 -2.97 -10.08
C ILE A 64 -5.06 -4.44 -9.87
N HIS A 65 -5.79 -4.70 -8.77
CA HIS A 65 -6.37 -6.01 -8.46
C HIS A 65 -7.81 -5.87 -8.00
N PRO A 66 -8.69 -6.85 -8.27
CA PRO A 66 -9.99 -6.92 -7.61
C PRO A 66 -9.82 -6.95 -6.09
N ASP A 67 -10.66 -6.19 -5.38
CA ASP A 67 -10.67 -6.23 -3.91
C ASP A 67 -11.31 -7.55 -3.45
N PRO A 68 -10.60 -8.41 -2.69
CA PRO A 68 -11.14 -9.70 -2.26
C PRO A 68 -12.26 -9.58 -1.22
N VAL A 69 -12.42 -8.41 -0.59
CA VAL A 69 -13.35 -8.18 0.51
C VAL A 69 -14.58 -7.38 0.07
N ARG A 70 -14.39 -6.38 -0.81
CA ARG A 70 -15.44 -5.43 -1.18
C ARG A 70 -15.98 -5.69 -2.58
N ARG A 71 -17.31 -5.90 -2.67
CA ARG A 71 -17.97 -6.03 -3.98
C ARG A 71 -17.77 -4.76 -4.81
N ASN A 72 -17.44 -4.91 -6.09
CA ASN A 72 -17.11 -3.83 -7.02
C ASN A 72 -15.96 -2.95 -6.51
N GLY A 73 -15.07 -3.53 -5.72
CA GLY A 73 -13.86 -2.89 -5.21
C GLY A 73 -12.63 -3.28 -6.02
N PHE A 74 -11.68 -2.35 -6.07
CA PHE A 74 -10.37 -2.57 -6.66
C PHE A 74 -9.31 -1.97 -5.75
N LEU A 75 -8.20 -2.68 -5.58
CA LEU A 75 -6.99 -2.20 -4.92
C LEU A 75 -6.06 -1.67 -6.01
N VAL A 76 -5.71 -0.40 -5.93
CA VAL A 76 -4.87 0.30 -6.91
C VAL A 76 -3.57 0.69 -6.22
N MET A 77 -2.51 -0.06 -6.46
CA MET A 77 -1.19 0.31 -5.96
C MET A 77 -0.65 1.49 -6.75
N CYS A 78 -0.09 2.46 -6.02
CA CYS A 78 0.41 3.70 -6.60
C CYS A 78 1.85 3.96 -6.19
N GLU A 79 2.60 4.59 -7.09
CA GLU A 79 3.83 5.29 -6.76
C GLU A 79 3.56 6.77 -6.51
N VAL A 80 4.44 7.40 -5.73
CA VAL A 80 4.32 8.81 -5.38
C VAL A 80 5.23 9.66 -6.28
N LEU A 81 4.63 10.72 -6.84
CA LEU A 81 5.35 11.69 -7.65
C LEU A 81 5.23 13.10 -7.03
N ASN A 82 6.20 13.94 -7.35
CA ASN A 82 6.14 15.38 -7.11
C ASN A 82 5.06 16.04 -8.03
N PRO A 83 4.64 17.27 -7.75
CA PRO A 83 3.67 17.97 -8.58
C PRO A 83 4.07 18.13 -10.05
N ASP A 84 5.37 18.15 -10.34
CA ASP A 84 5.94 18.24 -11.69
C ASP A 84 6.00 16.89 -12.41
N GLY A 85 5.56 15.80 -11.76
CA GLY A 85 5.57 14.46 -12.30
C GLY A 85 6.89 13.69 -12.13
N SER A 86 7.91 14.30 -11.56
CA SER A 86 9.15 13.58 -11.20
C SER A 86 8.92 12.64 -10.02
N PRO A 87 9.69 11.52 -9.91
CA PRO A 87 9.59 10.65 -8.75
C PRO A 87 9.84 11.40 -7.45
N HIS A 88 8.97 11.18 -6.45
CA HIS A 88 9.19 11.70 -5.11
C HIS A 88 10.36 10.96 -4.42
N GLU A 89 11.09 11.62 -3.51
CA GLU A 89 12.24 11.02 -2.80
C GLU A 89 11.88 9.74 -2.01
N SER A 90 10.62 9.60 -1.58
CA SER A 90 10.13 8.40 -0.90
C SER A 90 9.67 7.29 -1.85
N ASN A 91 9.75 7.51 -3.17
CA ASN A 91 9.31 6.56 -4.18
C ASN A 91 10.39 5.51 -4.47
N GLY A 92 10.47 4.49 -3.61
CA GLY A 92 11.42 3.39 -3.81
C GLY A 92 11.19 2.58 -5.10
N ARG A 93 9.94 2.56 -5.62
CA ARG A 93 9.64 1.86 -6.86
C ARG A 93 10.39 2.46 -8.07
N ALA A 94 10.57 3.77 -8.08
CA ALA A 94 11.28 4.46 -9.17
C ALA A 94 12.77 4.12 -9.27
N THR A 95 13.32 3.44 -8.25
CA THR A 95 14.72 2.99 -8.25
C THR A 95 14.89 1.54 -8.69
N ILE A 96 13.79 0.84 -8.99
CA ILE A 96 13.82 -0.53 -9.48
C ILE A 96 14.10 -0.49 -10.98
N ASP A 97 15.15 -1.20 -11.38
CA ASP A 97 15.46 -1.42 -12.77
C ASP A 97 14.66 -2.60 -13.31
N ASP A 98 13.90 -2.38 -14.37
CA ASP A 98 13.05 -3.42 -14.98
C ASP A 98 13.87 -4.40 -15.84
N ASP A 99 15.17 -4.14 -16.06
CA ASP A 99 16.04 -4.98 -16.91
C ASP A 99 16.64 -6.20 -16.19
N ASP A 100 16.23 -6.47 -14.95
CA ASP A 100 16.80 -7.56 -14.15
C ASP A 100 15.97 -8.84 -14.27
N ASP A 101 15.99 -9.42 -15.44
CA ASP A 101 15.11 -10.52 -15.87
C ASP A 101 15.38 -11.88 -15.20
N ASP A 102 16.50 -12.03 -14.49
CA ASP A 102 16.96 -13.35 -14.01
C ASP A 102 16.63 -13.65 -12.54
N PHE A 103 16.03 -12.73 -11.79
CA PHE A 103 15.69 -12.95 -10.40
C PHE A 103 14.30 -13.54 -10.19
N TRP A 104 14.25 -14.55 -9.36
CA TRP A 104 13.00 -15.15 -8.87
C TRP A 104 12.73 -14.65 -7.46
N PHE A 105 11.54 -14.09 -7.23
CA PHE A 105 11.11 -13.62 -5.94
C PHE A 105 9.97 -14.48 -5.41
N GLY A 106 10.07 -14.87 -4.13
CA GLY A 106 8.99 -15.51 -3.39
C GLY A 106 8.75 -14.76 -2.09
N PHE A 107 7.50 -14.63 -1.70
CA PHE A 107 7.11 -14.01 -0.43
C PHE A 107 6.42 -15.05 0.44
N GLU A 108 6.85 -15.15 1.69
CA GLU A 108 6.18 -15.96 2.72
C GLU A 108 5.47 -15.03 3.69
N GLN A 109 4.20 -15.32 3.94
CA GLN A 109 3.40 -14.57 4.92
C GLN A 109 3.42 -15.35 6.24
N GLU A 110 4.19 -14.87 7.21
CA GLU A 110 4.28 -15.47 8.53
C GLU A 110 3.63 -14.58 9.58
N TYR A 111 2.82 -15.17 10.46
CA TYR A 111 2.19 -14.44 11.56
C TYR A 111 1.77 -15.38 12.69
N PHE A 112 1.67 -14.82 13.89
CA PHE A 112 1.06 -15.47 15.05
C PHE A 112 -0.31 -14.86 15.33
N LEU A 113 -1.28 -15.70 15.63
CA LEU A 113 -2.51 -15.24 16.26
C LEU A 113 -2.20 -14.88 17.71
N TRP A 114 -2.58 -13.70 18.14
CA TRP A 114 -2.24 -13.18 19.46
C TRP A 114 -3.47 -13.09 20.35
N ASN A 115 -3.35 -13.54 21.60
CA ASN A 115 -4.39 -13.38 22.60
C ASN A 115 -4.13 -12.10 23.43
N PRO A 116 -4.92 -11.05 23.30
CA PRO A 116 -4.70 -9.80 24.02
C PRO A 116 -4.91 -9.90 25.53
N GLU A 117 -5.71 -10.87 26.00
CA GLU A 117 -5.97 -11.05 27.43
C GLU A 117 -4.78 -11.66 28.17
N THR A 118 -4.08 -12.57 27.53
CA THR A 118 -2.93 -13.26 28.13
C THR A 118 -1.59 -12.64 27.73
N ASN A 119 -1.59 -11.78 26.72
CA ASN A 119 -0.40 -11.22 26.08
C ASN A 119 0.59 -12.31 25.60
N LEU A 120 0.04 -13.38 25.04
CA LEU A 120 0.78 -14.55 24.53
C LEU A 120 0.23 -14.96 23.15
N PRO A 121 1.01 -15.67 22.35
CA PRO A 121 0.47 -16.31 21.14
C PRO A 121 -0.70 -17.23 21.49
N LEU A 122 -1.70 -17.26 20.61
CA LEU A 122 -2.88 -18.10 20.81
C LEU A 122 -2.47 -19.58 20.88
N GLY A 123 -2.99 -20.30 21.88
CA GLY A 123 -2.66 -21.72 22.10
C GLY A 123 -1.48 -21.97 23.05
N PHE A 124 -0.78 -20.91 23.48
CA PHE A 124 0.24 -21.07 24.53
C PHE A 124 -0.37 -21.05 25.93
N PRO A 125 0.05 -21.99 26.83
CA PRO A 125 -0.35 -21.97 28.23
C PRO A 125 0.19 -20.73 28.95
N LYS A 126 -0.56 -20.20 29.91
CA LYS A 126 -0.18 -18.97 30.65
C LYS A 126 1.09 -19.13 31.52
N ASP A 127 1.41 -20.35 31.91
CA ASP A 127 2.41 -20.71 32.90
C ASP A 127 3.63 -21.44 32.29
N GLN A 128 3.72 -21.46 30.97
CA GLN A 128 4.85 -22.07 30.27
C GLN A 128 5.51 -21.07 29.33
N THR A 129 6.82 -21.13 29.27
CA THR A 129 7.57 -20.40 28.26
C THR A 129 7.28 -20.96 26.86
N PRO A 130 7.17 -20.14 25.82
CA PRO A 130 7.15 -20.62 24.46
C PRO A 130 8.33 -21.56 24.23
N GLN A 131 8.06 -22.68 23.58
CA GLN A 131 9.11 -23.62 23.20
C GLN A 131 10.16 -22.87 22.36
N GLY A 132 11.42 -23.08 22.67
CA GLY A 132 12.51 -22.55 21.86
C GLY A 132 12.52 -23.16 20.45
N GLN A 133 13.45 -22.70 19.63
CA GLN A 133 13.59 -23.21 18.26
C GLN A 133 13.59 -24.74 18.23
N PHE A 134 12.94 -25.26 17.23
CA PHE A 134 12.86 -26.67 16.92
C PHE A 134 14.24 -27.31 16.85
#